data_7cadf891e06d4ed1c0c0709552e8e7a7
#
_entry.id   7cadf891e06d4ed1c0c0709552e8e7a7
#
_cell.length_a   1.000
_cell.length_b   1.000
_cell.length_c   1.000
_cell.angle_alpha   90.00
_cell.angle_beta   90.00
_cell.angle_gamma   90.00
#
_symmetry.space_group_name_H-M   'P 1'
#
loop_
_entity.id
_entity.type
_entity.pdbx_description
1 polymer ?
#
loop_
_entity_poly.entity_id
_entity_poly.type
_entity_poly.pdbx_seq_one_letter_code
_entity_poly.pdbx_strand_id
1 'polypeptide(L)'
;MDRRLFFKRSCAGALLLSCPGLLARENEKRLRFGLVTDIHFAHRNVHGTRYYEQSITKLSEAIDVFNRRKLDFMIELGDLKDMGDTPERGQTLSFLDEIEAKFQTFDGPVYHVLGNHDMDSISKSEFLAHTSNYGSAKGKPYYSFVR
;
A
#
# COMPACT_ATOMS: atom_id res chain seq x y z
N MET A 1 -12.94 19.15 -46.98
CA MET A 1 -14.00 18.91 -46.00
C MET A 1 -13.35 18.84 -44.63
N ASP A 2 -13.63 19.80 -43.75
CA ASP A 2 -12.92 19.96 -42.48
C ASP A 2 -13.32 18.89 -41.48
N ARG A 3 -12.35 18.14 -40.96
CA ARG A 3 -12.58 17.05 -39.96
C ARG A 3 -13.32 17.50 -38.71
N ARG A 4 -13.14 18.79 -38.33
CA ARG A 4 -13.83 19.37 -37.16
C ARG A 4 -15.32 19.60 -37.41
N LEU A 5 -15.70 19.85 -38.66
CA LEU A 5 -17.09 20.03 -39.05
C LEU A 5 -17.84 18.73 -39.12
N PHE A 6 -17.16 17.65 -39.52
CA PHE A 6 -17.70 16.28 -39.54
C PHE A 6 -18.10 15.82 -38.14
N PHE A 7 -17.22 16.00 -37.14
CA PHE A 7 -17.52 15.64 -35.74
C PHE A 7 -18.66 16.45 -35.13
N LYS A 8 -18.75 17.77 -35.43
CA LYS A 8 -19.86 18.58 -34.93
C LYS A 8 -21.21 18.24 -35.55
N ARG A 9 -21.25 17.73 -36.77
CA ARG A 9 -22.50 17.34 -37.41
C ARG A 9 -22.94 15.92 -37.07
N SER A 10 -22.01 15.04 -36.73
CA SER A 10 -22.31 13.67 -36.30
C SER A 10 -22.89 13.60 -34.87
N CYS A 11 -22.61 14.61 -34.03
CA CYS A 11 -23.18 14.67 -32.68
C CYS A 11 -24.59 15.23 -32.59
N ALA A 12 -25.12 15.86 -33.67
CA ALA A 12 -26.45 16.46 -33.68
C ALA A 12 -27.56 15.49 -34.13
N GLY A 13 -27.18 14.25 -34.49
CA GLY A 13 -28.11 13.20 -34.91
C GLY A 13 -28.08 11.99 -33.97
N ALA A 14 -27.92 12.18 -32.66
CA ALA A 14 -28.05 11.10 -31.71
C ALA A 14 -29.55 10.70 -31.65
N LEU A 15 -29.89 9.70 -32.44
CA LEU A 15 -31.09 8.91 -32.19
C LEU A 15 -31.06 8.48 -30.73
N LEU A 16 -32.02 8.95 -29.96
CA LEU A 16 -32.40 8.38 -28.69
C LEU A 16 -32.98 6.98 -28.97
N LEU A 17 -32.17 6.04 -29.36
CA LEU A 17 -32.44 4.63 -29.16
C LEU A 17 -32.48 4.47 -27.64
N SER A 18 -33.67 4.40 -27.10
CA SER A 18 -33.92 3.94 -25.74
C SER A 18 -33.41 2.50 -25.61
N CYS A 19 -32.10 2.33 -25.42
CA CYS A 19 -31.53 1.13 -24.87
C CYS A 19 -31.79 1.16 -23.37
N PRO A 20 -32.74 0.37 -22.83
CA PRO A 20 -32.95 0.31 -21.37
C PRO A 20 -31.73 -0.12 -20.59
N GLY A 21 -30.73 -0.68 -21.26
CA GLY A 21 -29.47 -1.12 -20.66
C GLY A 21 -28.39 -0.02 -20.52
N LEU A 22 -28.56 1.16 -21.13
CA LEU A 22 -27.53 2.23 -21.03
C LEU A 22 -27.69 3.08 -19.76
N LEU A 23 -28.73 2.92 -19.00
CA LEU A 23 -28.97 3.62 -17.72
C LEU A 23 -28.66 2.74 -16.50
N ALA A 24 -28.44 1.45 -16.67
CA ALA A 24 -27.83 0.64 -15.65
C ALA A 24 -26.32 0.93 -15.66
N ARG A 25 -25.91 2.09 -15.17
CA ARG A 25 -24.60 2.22 -14.57
C ARG A 25 -24.67 1.28 -13.36
N GLU A 26 -24.27 0.03 -13.55
CA GLU A 26 -23.89 -0.81 -12.44
C GLU A 26 -23.03 0.09 -11.54
N ASN A 27 -23.35 0.09 -10.29
CA ASN A 27 -22.62 0.83 -9.26
C ASN A 27 -21.23 0.16 -9.21
N GLU A 28 -20.36 0.47 -10.18
CA GLU A 28 -19.01 -0.06 -10.23
C GLU A 28 -18.38 0.31 -8.89
N LYS A 29 -18.24 -0.68 -8.04
CA LYS A 29 -17.62 -0.54 -6.73
C LYS A 29 -16.20 -0.05 -6.96
N ARG A 30 -15.99 1.25 -6.79
CA ARG A 30 -14.67 1.86 -6.95
C ARG A 30 -13.76 1.35 -5.84
N LEU A 31 -12.74 0.61 -6.22
CA LEU A 31 -11.71 0.17 -5.32
C LEU A 31 -10.85 1.35 -4.89
N ARG A 32 -10.67 1.53 -3.58
CA ARG A 32 -9.85 2.58 -2.98
C ARG A 32 -8.83 1.93 -2.06
N PHE A 33 -7.57 2.23 -2.25
CA PHE A 33 -6.51 1.66 -1.43
C PHE A 33 -5.42 2.68 -1.11
N GLY A 34 -4.69 2.42 -0.02
CA GLY A 34 -3.53 3.18 0.39
C GLY A 34 -2.26 2.53 -0.09
N LEU A 35 -1.28 3.33 -0.47
CA LEU A 35 0.08 2.88 -0.75
C LEU A 35 1.05 3.63 0.15
N VAL A 36 1.98 2.90 0.75
CA VAL A 36 3.13 3.42 1.48
C VAL A 36 4.39 2.67 1.03
N THR A 37 5.54 3.29 1.13
CA THR A 37 6.83 2.71 0.74
C THR A 37 7.96 3.42 1.46
N ASP A 38 9.13 2.79 1.56
CA ASP A 38 10.37 3.41 2.03
C ASP A 38 10.24 4.05 3.42
N ILE A 39 9.58 3.37 4.34
CA ILE A 39 9.36 3.85 5.71
C ILE A 39 10.67 3.85 6.49
N HIS A 40 11.54 2.85 6.26
CA HIS A 40 12.85 2.71 6.87
C HIS A 40 12.85 2.91 8.39
N PHE A 41 11.87 2.34 9.08
CA PHE A 41 11.79 2.49 10.53
C PHE A 41 12.94 1.78 11.25
N ALA A 42 13.62 2.50 12.15
CA ALA A 42 14.62 1.97 13.07
C ALA A 42 14.88 2.96 14.20
N HIS A 43 15.29 2.47 15.36
CA HIS A 43 15.82 3.29 16.43
C HIS A 43 17.31 3.55 16.17
N ARG A 44 17.59 4.57 15.37
CA ARG A 44 18.95 4.98 15.02
C ARG A 44 19.03 6.47 14.69
N ASN A 45 20.27 6.98 14.68
CA ASN A 45 20.53 8.36 14.34
C ASN A 45 20.14 8.70 12.90
N VAL A 46 19.74 9.95 12.69
CA VAL A 46 19.45 10.50 11.36
C VAL A 46 20.69 10.35 10.46
N HIS A 47 20.49 9.86 9.25
CA HIS A 47 21.54 9.77 8.25
C HIS A 47 21.08 10.42 6.93
N GLY A 48 21.75 11.50 6.53
CA GLY A 48 21.33 12.28 5.36
C GLY A 48 19.94 12.85 5.54
N THR A 49 19.01 12.45 4.68
CA THR A 49 17.59 12.87 4.72
C THR A 49 16.66 11.83 5.37
N ARG A 50 17.22 10.73 5.89
CA ARG A 50 16.42 9.67 6.52
C ARG A 50 16.24 9.93 8.02
N TYR A 51 14.99 10.10 8.42
CA TYR A 51 14.54 10.34 9.79
C TYR A 51 13.86 9.08 10.31
N TYR A 52 14.64 8.07 10.64
CA TYR A 52 14.21 6.69 10.91
C TYR A 52 13.11 6.59 11.98
N GLU A 53 13.34 7.17 13.17
CA GLU A 53 12.35 7.10 14.28
C GLU A 53 11.06 7.87 13.98
N GLN A 54 11.15 9.00 13.28
CA GLN A 54 9.98 9.82 12.96
C GLN A 54 9.08 9.17 11.91
N SER A 55 9.57 8.20 11.16
CA SER A 55 8.81 7.54 10.10
C SER A 55 7.56 6.84 10.62
N ILE A 56 7.60 6.27 11.84
CA ILE A 56 6.42 5.64 12.47
C ILE A 56 5.30 6.64 12.76
N THR A 57 5.65 7.89 13.09
CA THR A 57 4.66 8.97 13.27
C THR A 57 4.00 9.31 11.94
N LYS A 58 4.77 9.39 10.86
CA LYS A 58 4.24 9.62 9.50
C LYS A 58 3.37 8.48 9.02
N LEU A 59 3.74 7.24 9.30
CA LEU A 59 2.89 6.08 9.03
C LEU A 59 1.57 6.19 9.81
N SER A 60 1.61 6.56 11.09
CA SER A 60 0.39 6.75 11.89
C SER A 60 -0.54 7.80 11.29
N GLU A 61 -0.01 8.96 10.89
CA GLU A 61 -0.78 10.02 10.22
C GLU A 61 -1.44 9.51 8.93
N ALA A 62 -0.71 8.71 8.13
CA ALA A 62 -1.23 8.11 6.90
C ALA A 62 -2.36 7.11 7.18
N ILE A 63 -2.16 6.20 8.15
CA ILE A 63 -3.17 5.21 8.55
C ILE A 63 -4.44 5.89 9.05
N ASP A 64 -4.33 6.95 9.85
CA ASP A 64 -5.47 7.73 10.32
C ASP A 64 -6.26 8.34 9.15
N VAL A 65 -5.57 8.82 8.11
CA VAL A 65 -6.22 9.30 6.88
C VAL A 65 -6.91 8.17 6.15
N PHE A 66 -6.27 7.00 6.02
CA PHE A 66 -6.80 5.84 5.33
C PHE A 66 -8.06 5.30 6.03
N ASN A 67 -8.03 5.20 7.37
CA ASN A 67 -9.18 4.78 8.18
C ASN A 67 -10.36 5.76 8.04
N ARG A 68 -10.10 7.08 8.18
CA ARG A 68 -11.15 8.10 7.98
C ARG A 68 -11.75 8.06 6.57
N ARG A 69 -10.96 7.73 5.56
CA ARG A 69 -11.41 7.60 4.17
C ARG A 69 -12.04 6.24 3.88
N LYS A 70 -12.03 5.31 4.82
CA LYS A 70 -12.54 3.93 4.70
C LYS A 70 -11.99 3.26 3.43
N LEU A 71 -10.66 3.19 3.32
CA LEU A 71 -10.03 2.51 2.21
C LEU A 71 -10.24 1.00 2.32
N ASP A 72 -10.34 0.32 1.18
CA ASP A 72 -10.66 -1.12 1.12
C ASP A 72 -9.48 -1.99 1.59
N PHE A 73 -8.23 -1.51 1.42
CA PHE A 73 -6.98 -2.14 1.88
C PHE A 73 -5.80 -1.17 1.80
N MET A 74 -4.68 -1.58 2.35
CA MET A 74 -3.40 -0.87 2.28
C MET A 74 -2.30 -1.80 1.78
N ILE A 75 -1.37 -1.26 0.99
CA ILE A 75 -0.17 -1.95 0.53
C ILE A 75 1.07 -1.17 0.97
N GLU A 76 2.02 -1.87 1.53
CA GLU A 76 3.38 -1.44 1.78
C GLU A 76 4.29 -2.08 0.72
N LEU A 77 5.09 -1.26 0.01
CA LEU A 77 5.83 -1.66 -1.18
C LEU A 77 7.33 -1.96 -0.93
N GLY A 78 7.70 -2.22 0.31
CA GLY A 78 9.05 -2.58 0.71
C GLY A 78 9.83 -1.45 1.36
N ASP A 79 10.95 -1.83 1.94
CA ASP A 79 11.79 -0.99 2.80
C ASP A 79 11.03 -0.45 4.02
N LEU A 80 10.28 -1.36 4.65
CA LEU A 80 9.46 -1.12 5.83
C LEU A 80 10.30 -0.71 7.04
N LYS A 81 11.39 -1.44 7.28
CA LYS A 81 12.32 -1.23 8.40
C LYS A 81 13.76 -1.14 7.91
N ASP A 82 14.63 -0.65 8.75
CA ASP A 82 16.07 -0.64 8.58
C ASP A 82 16.72 -1.39 9.75
N MET A 83 18.03 -1.58 9.74
CA MET A 83 18.79 -2.04 10.90
C MET A 83 19.18 -0.84 11.79
N GLY A 84 19.59 -1.11 13.03
CA GLY A 84 20.18 -0.11 13.92
C GLY A 84 21.54 0.41 13.43
N ASP A 85 22.17 1.29 14.20
CA ASP A 85 23.53 1.80 13.90
C ASP A 85 24.58 0.67 13.85
N THR A 86 24.36 -0.38 14.61
CA THR A 86 25.12 -1.64 14.53
C THR A 86 24.20 -2.76 14.08
N PRO A 87 24.59 -3.57 13.08
CA PRO A 87 23.79 -4.72 12.67
C PRO A 87 23.60 -5.71 13.82
N GLU A 88 22.35 -5.85 14.29
CA GLU A 88 22.00 -6.78 15.36
C GLU A 88 20.58 -7.35 15.10
N ARG A 89 20.53 -8.69 15.03
CA ARG A 89 19.33 -9.42 14.63
C ARG A 89 18.13 -9.18 15.56
N GLY A 90 18.33 -9.32 16.87
CA GLY A 90 17.24 -9.20 17.86
C GLY A 90 16.67 -7.79 17.88
N GLN A 91 17.53 -6.78 17.81
CA GLN A 91 17.13 -5.38 17.70
C GLN A 91 16.35 -5.13 16.42
N THR A 92 16.81 -5.65 15.29
CA THR A 92 16.13 -5.47 14.00
C THR A 92 14.74 -6.14 14.00
N LEU A 93 14.60 -7.31 14.62
CA LEU A 93 13.28 -7.94 14.79
C LEU A 93 12.36 -7.09 15.68
N SER A 94 12.88 -6.46 16.74
CA SER A 94 12.05 -5.58 17.57
C SER A 94 11.56 -4.34 16.81
N PHE A 95 12.35 -3.80 15.90
CA PHE A 95 11.90 -2.70 15.03
C PHE A 95 10.80 -3.15 14.08
N LEU A 96 10.95 -4.36 13.51
CA LEU A 96 9.93 -4.95 12.65
C LEU A 96 8.61 -5.17 13.41
N ASP A 97 8.67 -5.71 14.62
CA ASP A 97 7.47 -5.92 15.45
C ASP A 97 6.79 -4.60 15.82
N GLU A 98 7.58 -3.57 16.12
CA GLU A 98 7.05 -2.23 16.47
C GLU A 98 6.34 -1.57 15.30
N ILE A 99 6.95 -1.55 14.12
CA ILE A 99 6.34 -0.95 12.94
C ILE A 99 5.15 -1.77 12.44
N GLU A 100 5.21 -3.11 12.52
CA GLU A 100 4.11 -4.00 12.17
C GLU A 100 2.91 -3.78 13.08
N ALA A 101 3.11 -3.62 14.39
CA ALA A 101 2.04 -3.28 15.32
C ALA A 101 1.33 -1.97 14.90
N LYS A 102 2.05 -1.02 14.28
CA LYS A 102 1.46 0.19 13.75
C LYS A 102 0.58 -0.08 12.52
N PHE A 103 1.02 -0.93 11.59
CA PHE A 103 0.19 -1.34 10.46
C PHE A 103 -1.11 -2.01 10.87
N GLN A 104 -1.10 -2.78 11.97
CA GLN A 104 -2.29 -3.44 12.50
C GLN A 104 -3.35 -2.47 13.08
N THR A 105 -3.06 -1.18 13.14
CA THR A 105 -4.06 -0.14 13.48
C THR A 105 -4.89 0.33 12.28
N PHE A 106 -4.62 -0.18 11.08
CA PHE A 106 -5.48 0.05 9.92
C PHE A 106 -6.73 -0.84 9.98
N ASP A 107 -7.90 -0.27 9.67
CA ASP A 107 -9.22 -0.93 9.79
C ASP A 107 -9.51 -1.93 8.65
N GLY A 108 -8.51 -2.37 7.91
CA GLY A 108 -8.67 -3.26 6.76
C GLY A 108 -7.47 -4.16 6.51
N PRO A 109 -7.51 -4.95 5.44
CA PRO A 109 -6.38 -5.80 5.06
C PRO A 109 -5.13 -5.02 4.73
N VAL A 110 -3.98 -5.48 5.24
CA VAL A 110 -2.65 -4.96 4.93
C VAL A 110 -1.87 -5.99 4.12
N TYR A 111 -1.12 -5.50 3.15
CA TYR A 111 -0.28 -6.32 2.27
C TYR A 111 1.14 -5.74 2.26
N HIS A 112 2.14 -6.59 2.55
CA HIS A 112 3.55 -6.21 2.52
C HIS A 112 4.26 -6.81 1.31
N VAL A 113 5.14 -6.02 0.71
CA VAL A 113 6.09 -6.45 -0.31
C VAL A 113 7.49 -6.29 0.26
N LEU A 114 8.37 -7.25 0.02
CA LEU A 114 9.76 -7.20 0.50
C LEU A 114 10.59 -6.21 -0.31
N GLY A 115 11.17 -5.22 0.36
CA GLY A 115 12.27 -4.41 -0.14
C GLY A 115 13.64 -5.00 0.22
N ASN A 116 14.71 -4.32 -0.19
CA ASN A 116 16.06 -4.79 0.10
C ASN A 116 16.48 -4.55 1.57
N HIS A 117 16.07 -3.43 2.18
CA HIS A 117 16.35 -3.14 3.59
C HIS A 117 15.57 -4.03 4.55
N ASP A 118 14.47 -4.63 4.13
CA ASP A 118 13.73 -5.57 4.94
C ASP A 118 14.53 -6.84 5.26
N MET A 119 15.60 -7.08 4.51
CA MET A 119 16.54 -8.19 4.70
C MET A 119 17.80 -7.79 5.49
N ASP A 120 17.94 -6.54 5.91
CA ASP A 120 19.08 -6.10 6.72
C ASP A 120 19.05 -6.77 8.09
N SER A 121 20.12 -7.51 8.44
CA SER A 121 20.33 -8.25 9.69
C SER A 121 19.33 -9.37 10.00
N ILE A 122 18.33 -9.63 9.15
CA ILE A 122 17.37 -10.72 9.29
C ILE A 122 17.17 -11.46 7.97
N SER A 123 16.67 -12.67 8.06
CA SER A 123 16.32 -13.46 6.88
C SER A 123 14.89 -13.15 6.40
N LYS A 124 14.62 -13.49 5.14
CA LYS A 124 13.28 -13.45 4.56
C LYS A 124 12.24 -14.25 5.35
N SER A 125 12.64 -15.41 5.87
CA SER A 125 11.73 -16.24 6.67
C SER A 125 11.37 -15.57 7.99
N GLU A 126 12.29 -14.82 8.60
CA GLU A 126 12.04 -14.04 9.80
C GLU A 126 11.13 -12.86 9.53
N PHE A 127 11.38 -12.11 8.46
CA PHE A 127 10.47 -11.05 8.04
C PHE A 127 9.03 -11.57 7.86
N LEU A 128 8.87 -12.67 7.11
CA LEU A 128 7.55 -13.27 6.87
C LEU A 128 6.90 -13.89 8.13
N ALA A 129 7.69 -14.24 9.14
CA ALA A 129 7.15 -14.73 10.42
C ALA A 129 6.68 -13.59 11.33
N HIS A 130 7.23 -12.38 11.17
CA HIS A 130 6.94 -11.20 11.98
C HIS A 130 5.99 -10.20 11.30
N THR A 131 5.58 -10.45 10.04
CA THR A 131 4.60 -9.61 9.34
C THR A 131 3.32 -10.36 9.05
N SER A 132 2.20 -9.65 9.08
CA SER A 132 0.87 -10.18 8.78
C SER A 132 0.46 -9.77 7.37
N ASN A 133 0.54 -10.69 6.43
CA ASN A 133 0.09 -10.48 5.05
C ASN A 133 -1.30 -11.09 4.83
N TYR A 134 -2.30 -10.26 4.62
CA TYR A 134 -3.66 -10.72 4.43
C TYR A 134 -3.82 -11.49 3.11
N GLY A 135 -4.25 -12.75 3.22
CA GLY A 135 -4.51 -13.61 2.06
C GLY A 135 -3.27 -14.16 1.36
N SER A 136 -2.06 -13.94 1.90
CA SER A 136 -0.87 -14.57 1.35
C SER A 136 -0.78 -16.04 1.76
N ALA A 137 -0.26 -16.89 0.86
CA ALA A 137 0.11 -18.24 1.24
C ALA A 137 1.29 -18.17 2.22
N LYS A 138 1.17 -18.87 3.36
CA LYS A 138 2.18 -18.88 4.41
C LYS A 138 3.60 -19.12 3.83
N GLY A 139 4.54 -18.26 4.16
CA GLY A 139 5.94 -18.36 3.75
C GLY A 139 6.24 -17.91 2.31
N LYS A 140 5.29 -17.32 1.58
CA LYS A 140 5.54 -16.74 0.25
C LYS A 140 5.58 -15.21 0.32
N PRO A 141 6.60 -14.57 -0.29
CA PRO A 141 6.72 -13.09 -0.32
C PRO A 141 6.00 -12.45 -1.52
N TYR A 142 5.28 -13.25 -2.29
CA TYR A 142 4.52 -12.80 -3.45
C TYR A 142 3.14 -13.47 -3.46
N TYR A 143 2.15 -12.74 -3.89
CA TYR A 143 0.77 -13.19 -3.93
C TYR A 143 -0.03 -12.35 -4.94
N SER A 144 -1.21 -12.83 -5.25
CA SER A 144 -2.22 -12.10 -6.00
C SER A 144 -3.57 -12.29 -5.34
N PHE A 145 -4.44 -11.32 -5.48
CA PHE A 145 -5.80 -11.40 -4.95
C PHE A 145 -6.79 -10.71 -5.90
N VAL A 146 -8.05 -11.08 -5.79
CA VAL A 146 -9.17 -10.46 -6.51
C VAL A 146 -10.07 -9.79 -5.48
N ARG A 147 -10.54 -8.58 -5.79
CA ARG A 147 -11.43 -7.77 -4.96
C ARG A 147 -12.66 -7.30 -5.72
#